data_3a7fe4fcb24e655369ee2b89e814ebbf
#
_entry.id   3a7fe4fcb24e655369ee2b89e814ebbf
#
_cell.length_a   1.000
_cell.length_b   1.000
_cell.length_c   1.000
_cell.angle_alpha   90.00
_cell.angle_beta   90.00
_cell.angle_gamma   90.00
#
_symmetry.space_group_name_H-M   'P 1'
#
loop_
_entity.id
_entity.type
_entity.pdbx_description
1 polymer ?
#
loop_
_entity_poly.entity_id
_entity_poly.type
_entity_poly.pdbx_seq_one_letter_code
_entity_poly.pdbx_strand_id
1 'polypeptide(L)'
;MPGVDVPADPRASWALPPPGTMDPVVDLEPLVTRVLAPNPSSMTLDGTNTYVVGAPGSGQAVLVDPGPDDPAHLAAVERVLAGRDARCVAVLVTHHHGDHAEAALPWGERFGAQVAAASAVVAGPRGRVLEAGDRLGLAGTTIGVVPTPGHTGDHLAFRVESGAVLVGDHVLGRGTSVVTHPEGDVVAYLESLRRVLDLGPSALYCGHGPELTENPAAVLEYYLAHRAYREHQLLAGLANGPRTVAELVAAIYAEVPRALWPAATQSTRATLAKLHAEGRVEWWGTDEDDPDRVRLA
;
A
#
# COMPACT_ATOMS: atom_id res chain seq x y z
N MET A 1 33.24 3.67 -1.09
CA MET A 1 32.16 4.16 -1.95
C MET A 1 31.73 5.50 -1.39
N PRO A 2 31.48 6.56 -2.18
CA PRO A 2 30.90 7.79 -1.65
C PRO A 2 29.56 7.44 -0.97
N GLY A 3 29.33 7.99 0.22
CA GLY A 3 28.13 7.70 1.00
C GLY A 3 26.90 8.14 0.21
N VAL A 4 25.88 7.28 0.17
CA VAL A 4 24.56 7.67 -0.27
C VAL A 4 23.91 8.42 0.90
N ASP A 5 23.50 9.67 0.68
CA ASP A 5 22.86 10.47 1.70
C ASP A 5 21.52 9.85 2.13
N VAL A 6 21.18 10.01 3.39
CA VAL A 6 19.86 9.63 3.90
C VAL A 6 18.81 10.46 3.17
N PRO A 7 17.88 9.87 2.42
CA PRO A 7 16.86 10.63 1.72
C PRO A 7 15.94 11.33 2.73
N ALA A 8 15.72 12.63 2.53
CA ALA A 8 14.78 13.39 3.34
C ALA A 8 13.34 13.05 2.97
N ASP A 9 12.52 12.74 3.96
CA ASP A 9 11.10 12.53 3.76
C ASP A 9 10.41 13.88 3.53
N PRO A 10 9.83 14.14 2.34
CA PRO A 10 9.20 15.43 2.05
C PRO A 10 8.00 15.73 2.98
N ARG A 11 7.36 14.67 3.50
CA ARG A 11 6.21 14.80 4.41
C ARG A 11 6.58 15.37 5.79
N ALA A 12 7.86 15.41 6.15
CA ALA A 12 8.32 15.97 7.42
C ALA A 12 8.00 17.46 7.58
N SER A 13 7.83 18.18 6.45
CA SER A 13 7.45 19.60 6.44
C SER A 13 5.95 19.82 6.25
N TRP A 14 5.15 18.79 6.05
CA TRP A 14 3.71 18.90 5.80
C TRP A 14 2.91 18.97 7.09
N ALA A 15 1.78 19.66 7.05
CA ALA A 15 0.85 19.75 8.19
C ALA A 15 -0.04 18.49 8.30
N LEU A 16 0.56 17.29 8.33
CA LEU A 16 -0.18 16.05 8.50
C LEU A 16 -0.79 15.95 9.91
N PRO A 17 -2.02 15.39 10.05
CA PRO A 17 -2.62 15.15 11.35
C PRO A 17 -1.68 14.29 12.21
N PRO A 18 -1.54 14.55 13.52
CA PRO A 18 -0.74 13.68 14.40
C PRO A 18 -1.24 12.23 14.37
N PRO A 19 -0.38 11.23 14.63
CA PRO A 19 -0.81 9.83 14.74
C PRO A 19 -1.95 9.66 15.76
N GLY A 20 -2.99 8.89 15.40
CA GLY A 20 -4.16 8.64 16.23
C GLY A 20 -5.18 9.80 16.27
N THR A 21 -5.04 10.80 15.40
CA THR A 21 -5.96 11.96 15.37
C THR A 21 -6.64 12.17 14.02
N MET A 22 -6.57 11.19 13.12
CA MET A 22 -7.27 11.29 11.83
C MET A 22 -8.79 11.29 12.05
N ASP A 23 -9.47 12.22 11.36
CA ASP A 23 -10.93 12.25 11.38
C ASP A 23 -11.52 10.95 10.81
N PRO A 24 -12.59 10.41 11.39
CA PRO A 24 -13.17 9.15 10.94
C PRO A 24 -13.79 9.22 9.55
N VAL A 25 -14.26 10.39 9.12
CA VAL A 25 -14.86 10.61 7.78
C VAL A 25 -14.44 11.98 7.26
N VAL A 26 -13.90 12.00 6.03
CA VAL A 26 -13.47 13.24 5.38
C VAL A 26 -13.82 13.21 3.89
N ASP A 27 -14.50 14.25 3.42
CA ASP A 27 -14.64 14.51 1.99
C ASP A 27 -13.33 15.10 1.44
N LEU A 28 -12.57 14.30 0.70
CA LEU A 28 -11.25 14.70 0.18
C LEU A 28 -11.41 15.57 -1.08
N GLU A 29 -12.38 15.24 -1.89
CA GLU A 29 -12.77 15.95 -3.12
C GLU A 29 -14.21 15.57 -3.49
N PRO A 30 -14.86 16.22 -4.44
CA PRO A 30 -16.24 15.90 -4.82
C PRO A 30 -16.47 14.43 -5.18
N LEU A 31 -15.46 13.77 -5.76
CA LEU A 31 -15.52 12.37 -6.16
C LEU A 31 -15.24 11.39 -5.03
N VAL A 32 -14.50 11.77 -3.98
CA VAL A 32 -13.92 10.82 -3.02
C VAL A 32 -14.14 11.24 -1.58
N THR A 33 -14.80 10.38 -0.82
CA THR A 33 -14.91 10.47 0.66
C THR A 33 -14.08 9.34 1.27
N ARG A 34 -13.21 9.64 2.24
CA ARG A 34 -12.49 8.65 3.05
C ARG A 34 -13.31 8.32 4.31
N VAL A 35 -13.38 7.03 4.62
CA VAL A 35 -13.94 6.50 5.88
C VAL A 35 -12.86 5.66 6.56
N LEU A 36 -12.45 6.04 7.76
CA LEU A 36 -11.40 5.35 8.51
C LEU A 36 -12.00 4.17 9.29
N ALA A 37 -11.46 2.98 9.10
CA ALA A 37 -11.82 1.79 9.86
C ALA A 37 -11.22 1.83 11.27
N PRO A 38 -11.91 1.31 12.31
CA PRO A 38 -11.46 1.34 13.71
C PRO A 38 -10.49 0.19 14.03
N ASN A 39 -9.48 -0.02 13.21
CA ASN A 39 -8.47 -1.09 13.35
C ASN A 39 -7.02 -0.56 13.48
N PRO A 40 -6.74 0.44 14.36
CA PRO A 40 -5.40 1.00 14.49
C PRO A 40 -4.39 -0.03 14.99
N SER A 41 -3.22 -0.05 14.40
CA SER A 41 -2.10 -0.90 14.79
C SER A 41 -0.77 -0.33 14.30
N SER A 42 0.34 -0.99 14.65
CA SER A 42 1.65 -0.64 14.09
C SER A 42 1.75 -0.88 12.58
N MET A 43 0.88 -1.69 11.98
CA MET A 43 0.84 -1.97 10.55
C MET A 43 -0.19 -1.10 9.82
N THR A 44 -1.34 -0.86 10.43
CA THR A 44 -2.44 -0.11 9.85
C THR A 44 -2.45 1.38 10.24
N LEU A 45 -1.47 1.84 11.02
CA LEU A 45 -1.37 3.21 11.51
C LEU A 45 -2.64 3.62 12.28
N ASP A 46 -3.35 4.66 11.81
CA ASP A 46 -4.61 5.12 12.41
C ASP A 46 -5.80 4.18 12.09
N GLY A 47 -5.62 3.25 11.16
CA GLY A 47 -6.61 2.30 10.65
C GLY A 47 -6.55 2.20 9.13
N THR A 48 -7.40 1.36 8.56
CA THR A 48 -7.55 1.23 7.11
C THR A 48 -8.46 2.31 6.56
N ASN A 49 -8.07 2.93 5.46
CA ASN A 49 -8.85 3.90 4.73
C ASN A 49 -9.73 3.21 3.69
N THR A 50 -11.02 3.17 3.92
CA THR A 50 -12.02 2.83 2.90
C THR A 50 -12.40 4.08 2.13
N TYR A 51 -12.44 4.01 0.81
CA TYR A 51 -12.82 5.15 -0.03
C TYR A 51 -14.18 4.92 -0.69
N VAL A 52 -15.07 5.91 -0.56
CA VAL A 52 -16.36 5.98 -1.25
C VAL A 52 -16.18 6.88 -2.46
N VAL A 53 -16.22 6.31 -3.67
CA VAL A 53 -15.93 7.00 -4.92
C VAL A 53 -17.18 7.11 -5.77
N GLY A 54 -17.53 8.31 -6.23
CA GLY A 54 -18.66 8.53 -7.13
C GLY A 54 -18.93 10.00 -7.38
N ALA A 55 -19.41 10.34 -8.58
CA ALA A 55 -19.77 11.70 -8.90
C ALA A 55 -21.00 12.16 -8.12
N PRO A 56 -21.01 13.40 -7.62
CA PRO A 56 -22.20 13.97 -6.96
C PRO A 56 -23.45 13.84 -7.84
N GLY A 57 -24.56 13.39 -7.26
CA GLY A 57 -25.84 13.25 -7.96
C GLY A 57 -25.94 12.06 -8.91
N SER A 58 -24.94 11.19 -8.99
CA SER A 58 -25.01 9.97 -9.83
C SER A 58 -25.96 8.90 -9.26
N GLY A 59 -26.33 8.99 -7.97
CA GLY A 59 -27.09 7.98 -7.25
C GLY A 59 -26.33 6.66 -7.05
N GLN A 60 -25.03 6.63 -7.35
CA GLN A 60 -24.18 5.45 -7.27
C GLN A 60 -22.84 5.78 -6.64
N ALA A 61 -22.23 4.80 -5.96
CA ALA A 61 -20.89 4.87 -5.45
C ALA A 61 -20.18 3.51 -5.60
N VAL A 62 -18.85 3.58 -5.63
CA VAL A 62 -17.95 2.43 -5.57
C VAL A 62 -17.21 2.49 -4.25
N LEU A 63 -17.08 1.37 -3.54
CA LEU A 63 -16.21 1.24 -2.39
C LEU A 63 -14.85 0.74 -2.86
N VAL A 64 -13.77 1.31 -2.31
CA VAL A 64 -12.40 0.80 -2.51
C VAL A 64 -11.84 0.45 -1.14
N ASP A 65 -11.32 -0.77 -1.02
CA ASP A 65 -10.82 -1.37 0.21
C ASP A 65 -11.83 -1.28 1.37
N PRO A 66 -12.82 -2.16 1.43
CA PRO A 66 -13.85 -2.11 2.47
C PRO A 66 -13.29 -2.34 3.88
N GLY A 67 -12.03 -2.81 3.99
CA GLY A 67 -11.35 -3.00 5.25
C GLY A 67 -11.77 -4.26 5.99
N PRO A 68 -11.64 -4.26 7.34
CA PRO A 68 -12.12 -5.35 8.18
C PRO A 68 -13.64 -5.42 8.19
N ASP A 69 -14.21 -6.61 8.40
CA ASP A 69 -15.67 -6.77 8.53
C ASP A 69 -16.13 -6.33 9.93
N ASP A 70 -16.09 -5.03 10.16
CA ASP A 70 -16.45 -4.37 11.42
C ASP A 70 -17.81 -3.69 11.30
N PRO A 71 -18.77 -3.97 12.21
CA PRO A 71 -20.13 -3.39 12.16
C PRO A 71 -20.17 -1.87 12.32
N ALA A 72 -19.25 -1.27 13.09
CA ALA A 72 -19.20 0.19 13.27
C ALA A 72 -18.64 0.86 12.01
N HIS A 73 -17.65 0.23 11.36
CA HIS A 73 -17.14 0.68 10.08
C HIS A 73 -18.19 0.60 8.97
N LEU A 74 -18.88 -0.54 8.86
CA LEU A 74 -20.02 -0.69 7.94
C LEU A 74 -21.06 0.41 8.13
N ALA A 75 -21.48 0.66 9.38
CA ALA A 75 -22.46 1.71 9.68
C ALA A 75 -21.95 3.12 9.33
N ALA A 76 -20.63 3.38 9.41
CA ALA A 76 -20.04 4.64 8.95
C ALA A 76 -20.10 4.78 7.42
N VAL A 77 -19.76 3.73 6.70
CA VAL A 77 -19.85 3.68 5.22
C VAL A 77 -21.30 3.86 4.77
N GLU A 78 -22.26 3.16 5.40
CA GLU A 78 -23.70 3.31 5.07
C GLU A 78 -24.19 4.74 5.29
N ARG A 79 -23.74 5.43 6.33
CA ARG A 79 -24.07 6.85 6.57
C ARG A 79 -23.52 7.76 5.47
N VAL A 80 -22.30 7.50 5.00
CA VAL A 80 -21.72 8.26 3.89
C VAL A 80 -22.49 8.00 2.60
N LEU A 81 -22.83 6.76 2.28
CA LEU A 81 -23.66 6.41 1.11
C LEU A 81 -25.02 7.11 1.16
N ALA A 82 -25.69 7.08 2.32
CA ALA A 82 -26.97 7.75 2.51
C ALA A 82 -26.85 9.29 2.39
N GLY A 83 -25.80 9.89 2.96
CA GLY A 83 -25.53 11.34 2.85
C GLY A 83 -25.26 11.79 1.42
N ARG A 84 -24.74 10.90 0.57
CA ARG A 84 -24.51 11.14 -0.88
C ARG A 84 -25.73 10.78 -1.75
N ASP A 85 -26.83 10.30 -1.15
CA ASP A 85 -27.98 9.72 -1.88
C ASP A 85 -27.53 8.68 -2.92
N ALA A 86 -26.59 7.79 -2.53
CA ALA A 86 -25.94 6.85 -3.41
C ALA A 86 -26.07 5.41 -2.94
N ARG A 87 -26.25 4.48 -3.86
CA ARG A 87 -26.14 3.04 -3.61
C ARG A 87 -24.76 2.54 -4.02
N CYS A 88 -24.19 1.62 -3.25
CA CYS A 88 -22.97 0.92 -3.67
C CYS A 88 -23.26 0.00 -4.86
N VAL A 89 -22.48 0.13 -5.94
CA VAL A 89 -22.62 -0.67 -7.15
C VAL A 89 -21.44 -1.62 -7.42
N ALA A 90 -20.28 -1.34 -6.79
CA ALA A 90 -19.12 -2.21 -6.85
C ALA A 90 -18.26 -2.03 -5.59
N VAL A 91 -17.52 -3.08 -5.23
CA VAL A 91 -16.47 -3.09 -4.22
C VAL A 91 -15.17 -3.45 -4.94
N LEU A 92 -14.24 -2.53 -4.98
CA LEU A 92 -12.90 -2.74 -5.55
C LEU A 92 -11.92 -3.02 -4.41
N VAL A 93 -10.99 -3.93 -4.64
CA VAL A 93 -9.97 -4.28 -3.65
C VAL A 93 -8.60 -4.10 -4.26
N THR A 94 -7.72 -3.37 -3.56
CA THR A 94 -6.35 -3.14 -4.02
C THR A 94 -5.51 -4.41 -3.97
N HIS A 95 -5.61 -5.19 -2.88
CA HIS A 95 -4.88 -6.44 -2.70
C HIS A 95 -5.54 -7.33 -1.64
N HIS A 96 -5.05 -8.56 -1.51
CA HIS A 96 -5.73 -9.61 -0.74
C HIS A 96 -5.54 -9.56 0.79
N HIS A 97 -4.74 -8.64 1.36
CA HIS A 97 -4.58 -8.57 2.82
C HIS A 97 -5.91 -8.35 3.53
N GLY A 98 -6.10 -9.01 4.68
CA GLY A 98 -7.39 -9.06 5.35
C GLY A 98 -7.92 -7.68 5.77
N ASP A 99 -7.04 -6.78 6.18
CA ASP A 99 -7.40 -5.41 6.56
C ASP A 99 -7.88 -4.53 5.38
N HIS A 100 -7.76 -5.01 4.13
CA HIS A 100 -8.34 -4.41 2.93
C HIS A 100 -9.50 -5.22 2.36
N ALA A 101 -9.41 -6.56 2.39
CA ALA A 101 -10.26 -7.47 1.63
C ALA A 101 -11.31 -8.22 2.46
N GLU A 102 -11.19 -8.29 3.80
CA GLU A 102 -12.04 -9.16 4.64
C GLU A 102 -13.53 -8.86 4.45
N ALA A 103 -13.90 -7.59 4.41
CA ALA A 103 -15.29 -7.17 4.22
C ALA A 103 -15.77 -7.20 2.75
N ALA A 104 -14.91 -7.50 1.77
CA ALA A 104 -15.26 -7.34 0.35
C ALA A 104 -16.46 -8.21 -0.06
N LEU A 105 -16.42 -9.51 0.22
CA LEU A 105 -17.50 -10.43 -0.14
C LEU A 105 -18.77 -10.21 0.72
N PRO A 106 -18.69 -10.10 2.07
CA PRO A 106 -19.85 -9.80 2.91
C PRO A 106 -20.56 -8.50 2.49
N TRP A 107 -19.81 -7.43 2.25
CA TRP A 107 -20.42 -6.15 1.88
C TRP A 107 -20.90 -6.13 0.42
N GLY A 108 -20.19 -6.85 -0.48
CA GLY A 108 -20.66 -7.08 -1.84
C GLY A 108 -22.06 -7.72 -1.85
N GLU A 109 -22.27 -8.75 -1.03
CA GLU A 109 -23.56 -9.41 -0.88
C GLU A 109 -24.61 -8.48 -0.25
N ARG A 110 -24.24 -7.78 0.84
CA ARG A 110 -25.12 -6.83 1.54
C ARG A 110 -25.65 -5.72 0.64
N PHE A 111 -24.79 -5.12 -0.17
CA PHE A 111 -25.16 -4.02 -1.08
C PHE A 111 -25.69 -4.50 -2.43
N GLY A 112 -25.64 -5.80 -2.74
CA GLY A 112 -25.89 -6.32 -4.08
C GLY A 112 -24.88 -5.78 -5.12
N ALA A 113 -23.66 -5.50 -4.67
CA ALA A 113 -22.59 -4.91 -5.47
C ALA A 113 -21.61 -5.99 -5.95
N GLN A 114 -21.05 -5.80 -7.16
CA GLN A 114 -20.03 -6.70 -7.68
C GLN A 114 -18.68 -6.44 -7.01
N VAL A 115 -18.04 -7.47 -6.47
CA VAL A 115 -16.66 -7.37 -5.99
C VAL A 115 -15.71 -7.51 -7.17
N ALA A 116 -14.66 -6.68 -7.20
CA ALA A 116 -13.66 -6.73 -8.26
C ALA A 116 -12.24 -6.53 -7.68
N ALA A 117 -11.32 -7.40 -8.06
CA ALA A 117 -9.93 -7.44 -7.60
C ALA A 117 -9.05 -8.12 -8.67
N ALA A 118 -7.72 -8.04 -8.55
CA ALA A 118 -6.82 -8.83 -9.39
C ALA A 118 -6.91 -10.34 -9.06
N SER A 119 -7.08 -10.68 -7.79
CA SER A 119 -7.23 -12.07 -7.35
C SER A 119 -8.66 -12.57 -7.54
N ALA A 120 -8.83 -13.69 -8.26
CA ALA A 120 -10.12 -14.36 -8.40
C ALA A 120 -10.67 -14.87 -7.05
N VAL A 121 -9.80 -15.17 -6.09
CA VAL A 121 -10.19 -15.58 -4.74
C VAL A 121 -10.84 -14.42 -4.00
N VAL A 122 -10.24 -13.24 -4.07
CA VAL A 122 -10.77 -12.01 -3.44
C VAL A 122 -12.05 -11.55 -4.13
N ALA A 123 -12.09 -11.58 -5.47
CA ALA A 123 -13.29 -11.22 -6.21
C ALA A 123 -14.46 -12.18 -5.94
N GLY A 124 -14.16 -13.43 -5.63
CA GLY A 124 -15.16 -14.45 -5.38
C GLY A 124 -15.88 -14.96 -6.63
N PRO A 125 -16.81 -15.94 -6.48
CA PRO A 125 -17.39 -16.68 -7.61
C PRO A 125 -18.29 -15.85 -8.54
N ARG A 126 -18.78 -14.70 -8.11
CA ARG A 126 -19.60 -13.76 -8.89
C ARG A 126 -18.87 -12.44 -9.17
N GLY A 127 -17.62 -12.35 -8.73
CA GLY A 127 -16.82 -11.14 -8.88
C GLY A 127 -16.20 -10.99 -10.26
N ARG A 128 -15.51 -9.89 -10.43
CA ARG A 128 -14.77 -9.58 -11.65
C ARG A 128 -13.28 -9.58 -11.36
N VAL A 129 -12.51 -10.35 -12.12
CA VAL A 129 -11.06 -10.22 -12.13
C VAL A 129 -10.69 -8.98 -12.94
N LEU A 130 -9.91 -8.09 -12.32
CA LEU A 130 -9.43 -6.86 -12.94
C LEU A 130 -8.09 -7.09 -13.61
N GLU A 131 -7.92 -6.49 -14.78
CA GLU A 131 -6.68 -6.54 -15.54
C GLU A 131 -6.04 -5.16 -15.70
N ALA A 132 -4.76 -5.17 -16.04
CA ALA A 132 -4.01 -3.95 -16.31
C ALA A 132 -4.65 -3.10 -17.42
N GLY A 133 -4.91 -1.84 -17.11
CA GLY A 133 -5.49 -0.89 -18.08
C GLY A 133 -7.01 -0.94 -18.18
N ASP A 134 -7.70 -1.79 -17.39
CA ASP A 134 -9.16 -1.74 -17.28
C ASP A 134 -9.64 -0.33 -16.95
N ARG A 135 -10.76 0.07 -17.56
CA ARG A 135 -11.45 1.34 -17.27
C ARG A 135 -12.88 1.03 -16.86
N LEU A 136 -13.22 1.38 -15.64
CA LEU A 136 -14.51 1.11 -15.05
C LEU A 136 -15.36 2.38 -15.11
N GLY A 137 -16.34 2.44 -16.02
CA GLY A 137 -17.34 3.50 -16.09
C GLY A 137 -18.43 3.24 -15.06
N LEU A 138 -18.24 3.64 -13.80
CA LEU A 138 -19.12 3.39 -12.67
C LEU A 138 -19.36 4.66 -11.87
N ALA A 139 -20.50 4.74 -11.20
CA ALA A 139 -20.81 5.84 -10.28
C ALA A 139 -20.65 7.25 -10.86
N GLY A 140 -20.95 7.41 -12.16
CA GLY A 140 -20.86 8.68 -12.88
C GLY A 140 -19.43 9.19 -13.13
N THR A 141 -18.41 8.34 -12.96
CA THR A 141 -17.00 8.65 -13.19
C THR A 141 -16.28 7.48 -13.88
N THR A 142 -15.03 7.66 -14.26
CA THR A 142 -14.18 6.59 -14.77
C THR A 142 -13.07 6.29 -13.79
N ILE A 143 -12.93 5.02 -13.40
CA ILE A 143 -11.85 4.52 -12.55
C ILE A 143 -10.91 3.68 -13.42
N GLY A 144 -9.67 4.10 -13.54
CA GLY A 144 -8.62 3.35 -14.25
C GLY A 144 -7.91 2.37 -13.32
N VAL A 145 -7.72 1.13 -13.78
CA VAL A 145 -6.98 0.09 -13.03
C VAL A 145 -5.50 0.16 -13.39
N VAL A 146 -4.66 0.33 -12.40
CA VAL A 146 -3.20 0.44 -12.52
C VAL A 146 -2.57 -0.71 -11.76
N PRO A 147 -1.90 -1.67 -12.42
CA PRO A 147 -1.21 -2.74 -11.70
C PRO A 147 -0.01 -2.17 -10.95
N THR A 148 0.07 -2.46 -9.66
CA THR A 148 1.15 -2.02 -8.77
C THR A 148 1.70 -3.17 -7.93
N PRO A 149 2.08 -4.31 -8.56
CA PRO A 149 2.63 -5.45 -7.82
C PRO A 149 3.91 -5.05 -7.08
N GLY A 150 4.21 -5.77 -6.01
CA GLY A 150 5.44 -5.63 -5.26
C GLY A 150 5.28 -5.65 -3.76
N HIS A 151 4.31 -4.94 -3.18
CA HIS A 151 3.87 -5.17 -1.79
C HIS A 151 3.25 -6.56 -1.68
N THR A 152 2.29 -6.84 -2.53
CA THR A 152 1.80 -8.18 -2.89
C THR A 152 1.82 -8.36 -4.41
N GLY A 153 1.72 -9.61 -4.88
CA GLY A 153 1.72 -9.91 -6.32
C GLY A 153 0.45 -9.46 -7.05
N ASP A 154 -0.67 -9.37 -6.34
CA ASP A 154 -1.99 -9.01 -6.87
C ASP A 154 -2.36 -7.54 -6.68
N HIS A 155 -1.41 -6.70 -6.22
CA HIS A 155 -1.69 -5.31 -5.86
C HIS A 155 -2.08 -4.45 -7.07
N LEU A 156 -3.18 -3.70 -6.91
CA LEU A 156 -3.70 -2.71 -7.84
C LEU A 156 -3.78 -1.34 -7.18
N ALA A 157 -3.60 -0.29 -7.96
CA ALA A 157 -4.01 1.07 -7.63
C ALA A 157 -5.17 1.50 -8.54
N PHE A 158 -5.97 2.46 -8.10
CA PHE A 158 -7.12 2.96 -8.85
C PHE A 158 -6.99 4.45 -9.10
N ARG A 159 -6.92 4.86 -10.37
CA ARG A 159 -6.87 6.26 -10.77
C ARG A 159 -8.27 6.79 -11.02
N VAL A 160 -8.67 7.84 -10.32
CA VAL A 160 -9.95 8.53 -10.57
C VAL A 160 -9.78 9.70 -11.55
N GLU A 161 -10.90 10.20 -12.05
CA GLU A 161 -10.93 11.22 -13.11
C GLU A 161 -10.27 12.55 -12.72
N SER A 162 -10.26 12.89 -11.42
CA SER A 162 -9.55 14.06 -10.89
C SER A 162 -8.02 14.00 -11.04
N GLY A 163 -7.48 12.81 -11.36
CA GLY A 163 -6.06 12.52 -11.40
C GLY A 163 -5.50 11.99 -10.09
N ALA A 164 -6.28 11.93 -9.01
CA ALA A 164 -5.88 11.27 -7.77
C ALA A 164 -5.77 9.75 -7.98
N VAL A 165 -4.88 9.11 -7.22
CA VAL A 165 -4.65 7.67 -7.27
C VAL A 165 -4.82 7.06 -5.87
N LEU A 166 -5.74 6.12 -5.75
CA LEU A 166 -5.92 5.29 -4.56
C LEU A 166 -4.87 4.19 -4.65
N VAL A 167 -3.86 4.27 -3.77
CA VAL A 167 -2.62 3.49 -3.91
C VAL A 167 -2.54 2.28 -2.97
N GLY A 168 -3.58 2.02 -2.18
CA GLY A 168 -3.55 0.94 -1.18
C GLY A 168 -2.26 1.00 -0.35
N ASP A 169 -1.61 -0.13 -0.18
CA ASP A 169 -0.37 -0.26 0.58
C ASP A 169 0.91 -0.10 -0.27
N HIS A 170 0.75 0.34 -1.52
CA HIS A 170 1.91 0.69 -2.35
C HIS A 170 2.66 1.90 -1.78
N VAL A 171 1.92 2.91 -1.28
CA VAL A 171 2.45 4.08 -0.57
C VAL A 171 1.59 4.34 0.66
N LEU A 172 2.22 4.57 1.81
CA LEU A 172 1.54 4.89 3.06
C LEU A 172 1.59 6.39 3.34
N GLY A 173 0.60 6.88 4.06
CA GLY A 173 0.54 8.28 4.47
C GLY A 173 1.66 8.70 5.44
N ARG A 174 2.24 7.72 6.16
CA ARG A 174 3.41 7.88 7.04
C ARG A 174 4.33 6.67 6.92
N GLY A 175 5.63 6.86 7.19
CA GLY A 175 6.62 5.80 7.08
C GLY A 175 6.78 5.30 5.65
N THR A 176 7.14 4.05 5.47
CA THR A 176 7.28 3.42 4.16
C THR A 176 6.63 2.04 4.16
N SER A 177 6.05 1.64 3.05
CA SER A 177 5.42 0.33 2.88
C SER A 177 6.39 -0.81 3.18
N VAL A 178 5.88 -1.92 3.67
CA VAL A 178 6.63 -3.16 3.86
C VAL A 178 6.53 -4.00 2.59
N VAL A 179 7.66 -4.51 2.11
CA VAL A 179 7.68 -5.53 1.06
C VAL A 179 8.14 -6.82 1.73
N THR A 180 7.29 -7.82 1.79
CA THR A 180 7.56 -9.07 2.50
C THR A 180 8.18 -10.10 1.55
N HIS A 181 9.00 -11.00 2.08
CA HIS A 181 9.51 -12.14 1.32
C HIS A 181 8.91 -13.43 1.91
N PRO A 182 8.43 -14.38 1.07
CA PRO A 182 8.52 -14.46 -0.40
C PRO A 182 7.34 -13.82 -1.16
N GLU A 183 6.35 -13.25 -0.50
CA GLU A 183 5.11 -12.76 -1.09
C GLU A 183 5.31 -11.52 -1.97
N GLY A 184 6.10 -10.56 -1.49
CA GLY A 184 6.39 -9.33 -2.19
C GLY A 184 7.66 -9.43 -3.05
N ASP A 185 7.82 -8.46 -3.95
CA ASP A 185 8.94 -8.34 -4.88
C ASP A 185 9.43 -6.89 -4.97
N VAL A 186 10.69 -6.66 -4.60
CA VAL A 186 11.27 -5.31 -4.58
C VAL A 186 11.46 -4.75 -6.00
N VAL A 187 11.75 -5.60 -7.00
CA VAL A 187 11.91 -5.14 -8.38
C VAL A 187 10.58 -4.67 -8.94
N ALA A 188 9.55 -5.51 -8.82
CA ALA A 188 8.19 -5.16 -9.22
C ALA A 188 7.67 -3.93 -8.47
N TYR A 189 7.99 -3.81 -7.18
CA TYR A 189 7.64 -2.66 -6.35
C TYR A 189 8.24 -1.35 -6.87
N LEU A 190 9.54 -1.35 -7.21
CA LEU A 190 10.23 -0.18 -7.77
C LEU A 190 9.69 0.21 -9.14
N GLU A 191 9.37 -0.75 -9.99
CA GLU A 191 8.72 -0.50 -11.29
C GLU A 191 7.32 0.10 -11.11
N SER A 192 6.58 -0.38 -10.13
CA SER A 192 5.25 0.11 -9.80
C SER A 192 5.29 1.54 -9.26
N LEU A 193 6.28 1.90 -8.42
CA LEU A 193 6.50 3.29 -7.97
C LEU A 193 6.73 4.23 -9.16
N ARG A 194 7.57 3.84 -10.13
CA ARG A 194 7.81 4.63 -11.35
C ARG A 194 6.54 4.75 -12.19
N ARG A 195 5.79 3.64 -12.33
CA ARG A 195 4.50 3.65 -13.05
C ARG A 195 3.50 4.64 -12.45
N VAL A 196 3.37 4.69 -11.13
CA VAL A 196 2.50 5.66 -10.47
C VAL A 196 3.03 7.09 -10.63
N LEU A 197 4.36 7.29 -10.54
CA LEU A 197 4.99 8.59 -10.76
C LEU A 197 4.73 9.11 -12.19
N ASP A 198 4.84 8.26 -13.19
CA ASP A 198 4.61 8.58 -14.61
C ASP A 198 3.14 8.98 -14.91
N LEU A 199 2.20 8.57 -14.04
CA LEU A 199 0.80 9.03 -14.16
C LEU A 199 0.63 10.52 -13.80
N GLY A 200 1.59 11.14 -13.13
CA GLY A 200 1.49 12.51 -12.62
C GLY A 200 0.31 12.68 -11.66
N PRO A 201 0.25 11.93 -10.54
CA PRO A 201 -0.91 11.95 -9.65
C PRO A 201 -1.11 13.33 -9.03
N SER A 202 -2.36 13.82 -8.98
CA SER A 202 -2.75 15.04 -8.27
C SER A 202 -2.76 14.85 -6.75
N ALA A 203 -3.03 13.62 -6.29
CA ALA A 203 -3.01 13.18 -4.90
C ALA A 203 -2.74 11.68 -4.83
N LEU A 204 -2.18 11.19 -3.71
CA LEU A 204 -2.13 9.76 -3.37
C LEU A 204 -3.04 9.52 -2.18
N TYR A 205 -4.02 8.66 -2.35
CA TYR A 205 -4.93 8.22 -1.30
C TYR A 205 -4.49 6.83 -0.85
N CYS A 206 -3.87 6.80 0.33
CA CYS A 206 -3.16 5.65 0.87
C CYS A 206 -4.10 4.67 1.58
N GLY A 207 -3.77 3.37 1.62
CA GLY A 207 -4.49 2.38 2.41
C GLY A 207 -4.44 2.69 3.91
N HIS A 208 -3.33 3.26 4.39
CA HIS A 208 -3.12 3.62 5.79
C HIS A 208 -2.49 5.01 5.94
N GLY A 209 -2.88 5.71 7.01
CA GLY A 209 -2.39 7.06 7.32
C GLY A 209 -3.04 8.15 6.45
N PRO A 210 -2.59 9.40 6.58
CA PRO A 210 -3.20 10.52 5.88
C PRO A 210 -2.99 10.48 4.36
N GLU A 211 -3.88 11.15 3.66
CA GLU A 211 -3.76 11.43 2.23
C GLU A 211 -2.58 12.38 1.93
N LEU A 212 -1.98 12.21 0.75
CA LEU A 212 -0.77 12.93 0.32
C LEU A 212 -1.11 13.83 -0.87
N THR A 213 -1.35 15.10 -0.59
CA THR A 213 -1.90 16.07 -1.56
C THR A 213 -0.94 17.21 -1.93
N GLU A 214 0.09 17.51 -1.10
CA GLU A 214 0.95 18.66 -1.35
C GLU A 214 1.92 18.44 -2.51
N ASN A 215 2.64 17.32 -2.52
CA ASN A 215 3.58 16.94 -3.60
C ASN A 215 3.70 15.43 -3.71
N PRO A 216 2.72 14.77 -4.34
CA PRO A 216 2.73 13.31 -4.51
C PRO A 216 3.98 12.76 -5.20
N ALA A 217 4.49 13.49 -6.20
CA ALA A 217 5.69 13.09 -6.94
C ALA A 217 6.91 13.01 -6.02
N ALA A 218 7.13 14.00 -5.16
CA ALA A 218 8.26 14.00 -4.24
C ALA A 218 8.19 12.82 -3.24
N VAL A 219 6.99 12.37 -2.84
CA VAL A 219 6.85 11.18 -2.00
C VAL A 219 7.24 9.92 -2.75
N LEU A 220 6.82 9.76 -4.01
CA LEU A 220 7.20 8.61 -4.84
C LEU A 220 8.72 8.58 -5.09
N GLU A 221 9.33 9.73 -5.37
CA GLU A 221 10.79 9.87 -5.51
C GLU A 221 11.51 9.53 -4.19
N TYR A 222 10.98 9.99 -3.06
CA TYR A 222 11.50 9.62 -1.74
C TYR A 222 11.47 8.10 -1.53
N TYR A 223 10.37 7.42 -1.88
CA TYR A 223 10.27 5.97 -1.75
C TYR A 223 11.34 5.26 -2.60
N LEU A 224 11.56 5.69 -3.84
CA LEU A 224 12.61 5.16 -4.71
C LEU A 224 14.00 5.35 -4.09
N ALA A 225 14.30 6.57 -3.61
CA ALA A 225 15.56 6.89 -2.96
C ALA A 225 15.75 6.11 -1.65
N HIS A 226 14.71 5.97 -0.84
CA HIS A 226 14.73 5.21 0.40
C HIS A 226 15.06 3.73 0.15
N ARG A 227 14.48 3.10 -0.88
CA ARG A 227 14.81 1.71 -1.25
C ARG A 227 16.27 1.57 -1.69
N ALA A 228 16.77 2.48 -2.52
CA ALA A 228 18.17 2.51 -2.92
C ALA A 228 19.12 2.72 -1.73
N TYR A 229 18.76 3.58 -0.79
CA TYR A 229 19.50 3.80 0.45
C TYR A 229 19.56 2.53 1.32
N ARG A 230 18.45 1.82 1.50
CA ARG A 230 18.42 0.56 2.25
C ARG A 230 19.26 -0.53 1.59
N GLU A 231 19.22 -0.63 0.27
CA GLU A 231 20.09 -1.54 -0.48
C GLU A 231 21.57 -1.21 -0.26
N HIS A 232 21.94 0.09 -0.33
CA HIS A 232 23.30 0.53 -0.04
C HIS A 232 23.74 0.16 1.38
N GLN A 233 22.88 0.36 2.39
CA GLN A 233 23.20 -0.01 3.77
C GLN A 233 23.46 -1.52 3.94
N LEU A 234 22.68 -2.38 3.26
CA LEU A 234 22.87 -3.83 3.28
C LEU A 234 24.25 -4.20 2.71
N LEU A 235 24.61 -3.68 1.54
CA LEU A 235 25.90 -3.95 0.90
C LEU A 235 27.08 -3.42 1.74
N ALA A 236 26.94 -2.23 2.32
CA ALA A 236 27.95 -1.66 3.20
C ALA A 236 28.12 -2.51 4.50
N GLY A 237 27.01 -3.01 5.05
CA GLY A 237 27.02 -3.91 6.20
C GLY A 237 27.74 -5.22 5.96
N LEU A 238 27.76 -5.69 4.70
CA LEU A 238 28.44 -6.92 4.27
C LEU A 238 29.90 -6.71 3.86
N ALA A 239 30.37 -5.47 3.74
CA ALA A 239 31.73 -5.17 3.28
C ALA A 239 32.86 -5.74 4.18
N ASN A 240 32.55 -5.98 5.45
CA ASN A 240 33.52 -6.52 6.44
C ASN A 240 33.33 -8.04 6.69
N GLY A 241 32.63 -8.74 5.82
CA GLY A 241 32.43 -10.19 5.87
C GLY A 241 30.98 -10.61 6.04
N PRO A 242 30.73 -11.92 6.08
CA PRO A 242 29.38 -12.49 6.16
C PRO A 242 28.65 -12.09 7.45
N ARG A 243 27.34 -11.88 7.32
CA ARG A 243 26.44 -11.57 8.45
C ARG A 243 25.15 -12.35 8.32
N THR A 244 24.45 -12.50 9.44
CA THR A 244 23.06 -12.97 9.45
C THR A 244 22.11 -11.82 9.13
N VAL A 245 20.91 -12.14 8.64
CA VAL A 245 19.84 -11.13 8.43
C VAL A 245 19.53 -10.40 9.74
N ALA A 246 19.51 -11.10 10.87
CA ALA A 246 19.29 -10.48 12.19
C ALA A 246 20.35 -9.44 12.56
N GLU A 247 21.63 -9.70 12.28
CA GLU A 247 22.72 -8.75 12.52
C GLU A 247 22.62 -7.52 11.60
N LEU A 248 22.22 -7.72 10.34
CA LEU A 248 21.98 -6.62 9.39
C LEU A 248 20.81 -5.74 9.85
N VAL A 249 19.69 -6.36 10.25
CA VAL A 249 18.53 -5.64 10.79
C VAL A 249 18.90 -4.85 12.04
N ALA A 250 19.64 -5.45 12.99
CA ALA A 250 20.06 -4.78 14.20
C ALA A 250 20.95 -3.55 13.93
N ALA A 251 21.79 -3.62 12.89
CA ALA A 251 22.67 -2.51 12.53
C ALA A 251 21.93 -1.40 11.74
N ILE A 252 21.06 -1.78 10.79
CA ILE A 252 20.42 -0.84 9.85
C ILE A 252 19.20 -0.16 10.47
N TYR A 253 18.49 -0.86 11.35
CA TYR A 253 17.23 -0.42 11.96
C TYR A 253 17.37 -0.11 13.46
N ALA A 254 18.59 0.23 13.92
CA ALA A 254 18.88 0.53 15.32
C ALA A 254 17.97 1.63 15.90
N GLU A 255 17.66 2.65 15.10
CA GLU A 255 16.79 3.78 15.47
C GLU A 255 15.29 3.48 15.35
N VAL A 256 14.92 2.32 14.79
CA VAL A 256 13.51 1.93 14.61
C VAL A 256 13.02 1.18 15.84
N PRO A 257 11.80 1.45 16.35
CA PRO A 257 11.23 0.71 17.46
C PRO A 257 11.26 -0.80 17.22
N ARG A 258 11.70 -1.56 18.25
CA ARG A 258 11.88 -3.02 18.15
C ARG A 258 10.60 -3.78 17.74
N ALA A 259 9.43 -3.24 18.05
CA ALA A 259 8.15 -3.79 17.63
C ALA A 259 8.00 -3.87 16.11
N LEU A 260 8.72 -3.02 15.34
CA LEU A 260 8.72 -3.02 13.87
C LEU A 260 9.85 -3.88 13.25
N TRP A 261 10.74 -4.47 14.06
CA TRP A 261 11.84 -5.29 13.54
C TRP A 261 11.38 -6.53 12.77
N PRO A 262 10.27 -7.21 13.11
CA PRO A 262 9.74 -8.27 12.26
C PRO A 262 9.45 -7.80 10.83
N ALA A 263 8.81 -6.65 10.66
CA ALA A 263 8.54 -6.06 9.35
C ALA A 263 9.83 -5.63 8.64
N ALA A 264 10.79 -5.03 9.37
CA ALA A 264 12.11 -4.69 8.86
C ALA A 264 12.89 -5.93 8.39
N THR A 265 12.77 -7.05 9.09
CA THR A 265 13.37 -8.33 8.70
C THR A 265 12.80 -8.82 7.37
N GLN A 266 11.49 -8.77 7.19
CA GLN A 266 10.85 -9.16 5.92
C GLN A 266 11.30 -8.25 4.76
N SER A 267 11.31 -6.93 4.96
CA SER A 267 11.81 -5.98 3.94
C SER A 267 13.30 -6.17 3.63
N THR A 268 14.10 -6.56 4.62
CA THR A 268 15.52 -6.90 4.41
C THR A 268 15.64 -8.16 3.55
N ARG A 269 14.89 -9.22 3.87
CA ARG A 269 14.87 -10.45 3.08
C ARG A 269 14.43 -10.21 1.64
N ALA A 270 13.39 -9.39 1.42
CA ALA A 270 12.94 -9.04 0.08
C ALA A 270 14.03 -8.30 -0.72
N THR A 271 14.77 -7.39 -0.08
CA THR A 271 15.91 -6.71 -0.72
C THR A 271 17.07 -7.67 -1.00
N LEU A 272 17.35 -8.59 -0.08
CA LEU A 272 18.40 -9.60 -0.27
C LEU A 272 18.04 -10.58 -1.39
N ALA A 273 16.76 -10.95 -1.54
CA ALA A 273 16.30 -11.77 -2.66
C ALA A 273 16.59 -11.11 -4.02
N LYS A 274 16.31 -9.80 -4.13
CA LYS A 274 16.68 -8.99 -5.31
C LYS A 274 18.20 -9.01 -5.54
N LEU A 275 18.99 -8.69 -4.52
CA LEU A 275 20.46 -8.63 -4.63
C LEU A 275 21.08 -9.99 -4.98
N HIS A 276 20.51 -11.08 -4.47
CA HIS A 276 20.90 -12.44 -4.79
C HIS A 276 20.61 -12.78 -6.25
N ALA A 277 19.41 -12.46 -6.73
CA ALA A 277 19.04 -12.63 -8.14
C ALA A 277 19.93 -11.81 -9.09
N GLU A 278 20.43 -10.66 -8.65
CA GLU A 278 21.39 -9.83 -9.39
C GLU A 278 22.85 -10.33 -9.30
N GLY A 279 23.12 -11.38 -8.52
CA GLY A 279 24.48 -11.91 -8.31
C GLY A 279 25.37 -10.98 -7.48
N ARG A 280 24.81 -10.10 -6.67
CA ARG A 280 25.56 -9.13 -5.84
C ARG A 280 25.82 -9.64 -4.44
N VAL A 281 24.99 -10.58 -3.97
CA VAL A 281 25.16 -11.28 -2.70
C VAL A 281 24.93 -12.77 -2.89
N GLU A 282 25.61 -13.57 -2.09
CA GLU A 282 25.26 -14.96 -1.86
C GLU A 282 24.41 -15.03 -0.58
N TRP A 283 23.22 -15.61 -0.69
CA TRP A 283 22.29 -15.78 0.42
C TRP A 283 21.83 -17.23 0.48
N TRP A 284 22.08 -17.87 1.63
CA TRP A 284 21.77 -19.30 1.81
C TRP A 284 20.34 -19.56 2.27
N GLY A 285 19.55 -18.51 2.46
CA GLY A 285 18.15 -18.63 2.86
C GLY A 285 17.99 -19.08 4.31
N THR A 286 16.95 -19.87 4.54
CA THR A 286 16.58 -20.39 5.86
C THR A 286 17.06 -21.84 6.05
N ASP A 287 18.30 -22.16 5.72
CA ASP A 287 18.86 -23.50 5.98
C ASP A 287 18.98 -23.71 7.51
N GLU A 288 18.53 -24.84 8.02
CA GLU A 288 18.50 -25.13 9.47
C GLU A 288 19.89 -25.06 10.11
N ASP A 289 20.94 -25.36 9.34
CA ASP A 289 22.34 -25.36 9.81
C ASP A 289 23.05 -24.02 9.73
N ASP A 290 22.54 -23.03 8.96
CA ASP A 290 23.13 -21.67 8.83
C ASP A 290 22.05 -20.63 8.52
N PRO A 291 21.22 -20.26 9.51
CA PRO A 291 20.02 -19.50 9.27
C PRO A 291 20.30 -18.10 8.73
N ASP A 292 19.80 -17.82 7.53
CA ASP A 292 19.76 -16.47 6.93
C ASP A 292 21.14 -15.79 6.79
N ARG A 293 22.20 -16.54 6.48
CA ARG A 293 23.54 -15.96 6.31
C ARG A 293 23.74 -15.39 4.91
N VAL A 294 24.40 -14.25 4.86
CA VAL A 294 24.62 -13.46 3.63
C VAL A 294 26.05 -12.99 3.56
N ARG A 295 26.66 -12.99 2.34
CA ARG A 295 27.93 -12.32 2.03
C ARG A 295 27.86 -11.62 0.67
N LEU A 296 28.82 -10.73 0.40
CA LEU A 296 29.01 -10.23 -0.95
C LEU A 296 29.42 -11.38 -1.89
N ALA A 297 28.92 -11.38 -3.12
CA ALA A 297 29.28 -12.33 -4.16
C ALA A 297 30.67 -12.07 -4.73
#